data_9cdd2f8bc9ffb4ba473ceb532a248cbb
#
_entry.id   9cdd2f8bc9ffb4ba473ceb532a248cbb
#
_cell.length_a   1.000
_cell.length_b   1.000
_cell.length_c   1.000
_cell.angle_alpha   90.00
_cell.angle_beta   90.00
_cell.angle_gamma   90.00
#
_symmetry.space_group_name_H-M   'P 1'
#
loop_
_entity.id
_entity.type
_entity.pdbx_description
1 polymer ?
#
loop_
_entity_poly.entity_id
_entity_poly.type
_entity_poly.pdbx_seq_one_letter_code
_entity_poly.pdbx_strand_id
1 'polypeptide(L)'
;TLIRRYKRLLTATSTTYIRSLMNTINWDNRLIAIRGARGVGKTTLMLQYLKLHYANDSQSALYTSLDSLYFTQHSLSELAEQFYLKGGKCLFLDEVHKYPSWSKEIKNIYDEFPELKIVFTGSSLLQLLNAEADLSRRCISYNMQGLSYREYLNLYHQIDIRPYTLEEILDNSDGICNEVNSQCRPLAYFEDYLKHGYYPFYLEGNAEYYTRIENIANLILEIELPQQCGVDISNVRKLKSLLGILSSEVPFMVDITKLSAMAELSRTTILAYLQYLDRAKLIHLLYSDNDSIKKLQKPDKIYMENTNLLYALTFKDVNKGTLREVFMVNQLAYQHRVEYCTRSADYTIDSKYTIEVGGKSKDGKQIANSKQAFIAADDIEYSAGNKIPLWAFGFLY
;
A
#
# COMPACT_ATOMS: atom_id res chain seq x y z
N THR A 1 13.13 -25.68 15.29
CA THR A 1 14.19 -24.74 14.98
C THR A 1 13.84 -23.88 13.76
N LEU A 2 14.48 -22.72 13.58
CA LEU A 2 14.21 -21.76 12.49
C LEU A 2 14.29 -22.41 11.10
N ILE A 3 15.31 -23.21 10.84
CA ILE A 3 15.50 -23.88 9.54
C ILE A 3 14.34 -24.80 9.17
N ARG A 4 13.80 -25.59 10.13
CA ARG A 4 12.64 -26.45 9.86
C ARG A 4 11.40 -25.64 9.52
N ARG A 5 11.17 -24.55 10.23
CA ARG A 5 10.06 -23.64 9.96
C ARG A 5 10.20 -23.01 8.56
N TYR A 6 11.39 -22.53 8.24
CA TYR A 6 11.71 -21.97 6.92
C TYR A 6 11.42 -22.97 5.79
N LYS A 7 11.96 -24.19 5.87
CA LYS A 7 11.73 -25.22 4.84
C LYS A 7 10.25 -25.56 4.66
N ARG A 8 9.48 -25.63 5.76
CA ARG A 8 8.03 -25.88 5.68
C ARG A 8 7.30 -24.73 4.98
N LEU A 9 7.66 -23.48 5.29
CA LEU A 9 7.08 -22.29 4.63
C LEU A 9 7.39 -22.26 3.14
N LEU A 10 8.63 -22.55 2.74
CA LEU A 10 9.01 -22.64 1.33
C LEU A 10 8.18 -23.68 0.58
N THR A 11 8.00 -24.86 1.16
CA THR A 11 7.20 -25.93 0.54
C THR A 11 5.75 -25.49 0.34
N ALA A 12 5.17 -24.83 1.32
CA ALA A 12 3.78 -24.37 1.29
C ALA A 12 3.54 -23.15 0.39
N THR A 13 4.61 -22.38 0.06
CA THR A 13 4.47 -21.16 -0.74
C THR A 13 4.19 -21.48 -2.20
N SER A 14 3.09 -20.97 -2.75
CA SER A 14 2.77 -21.03 -4.18
C SER A 14 3.57 -19.99 -4.96
N THR A 15 4.02 -20.36 -6.17
CA THR A 15 4.64 -19.47 -7.15
C THR A 15 3.80 -19.35 -8.43
N THR A 16 2.54 -19.77 -8.38
CA THR A 16 1.63 -19.68 -9.53
C THR A 16 1.36 -18.25 -9.96
N TYR A 17 1.24 -17.34 -8.97
CA TYR A 17 1.13 -15.91 -9.18
C TYR A 17 2.24 -15.18 -8.43
N ILE A 18 2.90 -14.25 -9.09
CA ILE A 18 3.98 -13.44 -8.54
C ILE A 18 3.66 -11.96 -8.77
N ARG A 19 3.76 -11.16 -7.70
CA ARG A 19 3.52 -9.72 -7.76
C ARG A 19 4.54 -9.03 -8.67
N SER A 20 4.10 -8.01 -9.42
CA SER A 20 4.95 -7.22 -10.32
C SER A 20 6.15 -6.59 -9.62
N LEU A 21 6.04 -6.27 -8.35
CA LEU A 21 7.14 -5.75 -7.53
C LEU A 21 8.36 -6.68 -7.53
N MET A 22 8.18 -8.00 -7.69
CA MET A 22 9.28 -8.97 -7.80
C MET A 22 10.30 -8.58 -8.87
N ASN A 23 9.81 -8.08 -10.01
CA ASN A 23 10.64 -7.69 -11.15
C ASN A 23 11.20 -6.27 -11.01
N THR A 24 10.62 -5.45 -10.13
CA THR A 24 11.04 -4.06 -9.91
C THR A 24 12.17 -3.97 -8.88
N ILE A 25 12.20 -4.88 -7.92
CA ILE A 25 13.25 -4.92 -6.89
C ILE A 25 14.58 -5.28 -7.55
N ASN A 26 15.57 -4.39 -7.36
CA ASN A 26 16.96 -4.77 -7.66
C ASN A 26 17.51 -5.62 -6.50
N TRP A 27 17.41 -6.93 -6.67
CA TRP A 27 17.82 -7.92 -5.68
C TRP A 27 19.34 -8.00 -5.47
N ASP A 28 20.15 -7.30 -6.25
CA ASP A 28 21.61 -7.25 -6.06
C ASP A 28 22.04 -6.28 -4.95
N ASN A 29 21.15 -5.42 -4.50
CA ASN A 29 21.43 -4.56 -3.36
C ASN A 29 21.68 -5.39 -2.09
N ARG A 30 22.66 -4.97 -1.29
CA ARG A 30 23.03 -5.67 -0.05
C ARG A 30 22.01 -5.51 1.07
N LEU A 31 21.31 -4.39 1.13
CA LEU A 31 20.30 -4.12 2.14
C LEU A 31 19.03 -3.61 1.48
N ILE A 32 17.97 -4.42 1.54
CA ILE A 32 16.69 -4.16 0.90
C ILE A 32 15.58 -4.14 1.97
N ALA A 33 14.80 -3.07 1.97
CA ALA A 33 13.57 -2.98 2.76
C ALA A 33 12.33 -3.12 1.86
N ILE A 34 11.43 -4.04 2.16
CA ILE A 34 10.12 -4.15 1.53
C ILE A 34 9.08 -3.64 2.51
N ARG A 35 8.55 -2.44 2.24
CA ARG A 35 7.56 -1.76 3.08
C ARG A 35 6.16 -1.88 2.47
N GLY A 36 5.14 -1.70 3.27
CA GLY A 36 3.76 -1.68 2.81
C GLY A 36 2.77 -2.00 3.91
N ALA A 37 1.49 -1.76 3.65
CA ALA A 37 0.41 -2.03 4.57
C ALA A 37 0.41 -3.50 5.05
N ARG A 38 -0.27 -3.76 6.17
CA ARG A 38 -0.47 -5.11 6.64
C ARG A 38 -1.41 -5.87 5.69
N GLY A 39 -1.11 -7.15 5.41
CA GLY A 39 -1.96 -8.00 4.57
C GLY A 39 -1.73 -7.90 3.06
N VAL A 40 -0.83 -7.04 2.57
CA VAL A 40 -0.58 -6.89 1.11
C VAL A 40 0.29 -7.98 0.48
N GLY A 41 0.86 -8.92 1.28
CA GLY A 41 1.60 -10.08 0.79
C GLY A 41 3.13 -9.97 0.84
N LYS A 42 3.73 -9.10 1.65
CA LYS A 42 5.20 -8.93 1.78
C LYS A 42 5.92 -10.23 2.10
N THR A 43 5.46 -10.96 3.09
CA THR A 43 6.00 -12.28 3.50
C THR A 43 5.98 -13.26 2.33
N THR A 44 4.85 -13.31 1.61
CA THR A 44 4.69 -14.20 0.45
C THR A 44 5.69 -13.84 -0.65
N LEU A 45 5.87 -12.56 -0.96
CA LEU A 45 6.85 -12.10 -1.96
C LEU A 45 8.28 -12.56 -1.62
N MET A 46 8.70 -12.40 -0.36
CA MET A 46 10.02 -12.86 0.09
C MET A 46 10.17 -14.38 -0.02
N LEU A 47 9.17 -15.14 0.42
CA LEU A 47 9.20 -16.61 0.33
C LEU A 47 9.17 -17.10 -1.11
N GLN A 48 8.46 -16.42 -2.01
CA GLN A 48 8.47 -16.70 -3.44
C GLN A 48 9.86 -16.47 -4.04
N TYR A 49 10.50 -15.34 -3.73
CA TYR A 49 11.87 -15.08 -4.17
C TYR A 49 12.83 -16.17 -3.70
N LEU A 50 12.77 -16.53 -2.42
CA LEU A 50 13.57 -17.60 -1.85
C LEU A 50 13.32 -18.96 -2.54
N LYS A 51 12.07 -19.29 -2.83
CA LYS A 51 11.72 -20.53 -3.51
C LYS A 51 12.26 -20.58 -4.94
N LEU A 52 12.25 -19.46 -5.65
CA LEU A 52 12.72 -19.39 -7.03
C LEU A 52 14.24 -19.41 -7.15
N HIS A 53 14.96 -18.81 -6.20
CA HIS A 53 16.39 -18.56 -6.34
C HIS A 53 17.28 -19.41 -5.39
N TYR A 54 16.73 -19.93 -4.27
CA TYR A 54 17.49 -20.65 -3.24
C TYR A 54 16.94 -22.04 -2.92
N ALA A 55 15.97 -22.57 -3.68
CA ALA A 55 15.40 -23.89 -3.42
C ALA A 55 16.45 -25.00 -3.39
N ASN A 56 17.44 -24.93 -4.30
CA ASN A 56 18.51 -25.91 -4.44
C ASN A 56 19.73 -25.61 -3.54
N ASP A 57 19.82 -24.43 -2.95
CA ASP A 57 20.90 -23.98 -2.06
C ASP A 57 20.33 -23.38 -0.77
N SER A 58 19.57 -24.19 -0.06
CA SER A 58 18.88 -23.77 1.14
C SER A 58 19.81 -23.47 2.35
N GLN A 59 21.13 -23.63 2.19
CA GLN A 59 22.11 -23.24 3.20
C GLN A 59 22.60 -21.80 3.02
N SER A 60 22.58 -21.30 1.79
CA SER A 60 23.01 -19.92 1.48
C SER A 60 21.98 -18.86 1.84
N ALA A 61 20.72 -19.22 2.06
CA ALA A 61 19.67 -18.28 2.47
C ALA A 61 18.88 -18.76 3.67
N LEU A 62 18.50 -17.84 4.54
CA LEU A 62 17.67 -18.11 5.71
C LEU A 62 16.55 -17.07 5.81
N TYR A 63 15.32 -17.55 5.97
CA TYR A 63 14.16 -16.73 6.34
C TYR A 63 13.82 -16.94 7.83
N THR A 64 13.55 -15.82 8.50
CA THR A 64 12.99 -15.84 9.86
C THR A 64 12.11 -14.60 10.09
N SER A 65 11.03 -14.78 10.87
CA SER A 65 10.28 -13.66 11.42
C SER A 65 10.90 -13.23 12.75
N LEU A 66 11.12 -11.94 12.94
CA LEU A 66 11.63 -11.39 14.21
C LEU A 66 10.57 -11.35 15.32
N ASP A 67 9.32 -11.69 15.01
CA ASP A 67 8.26 -11.98 15.98
C ASP A 67 8.39 -13.39 16.61
N SER A 68 9.42 -14.14 16.26
CA SER A 68 9.63 -15.49 16.78
C SER A 68 10.11 -15.47 18.23
N LEU A 69 9.58 -16.39 19.07
CA LEU A 69 10.06 -16.61 20.44
C LEU A 69 11.56 -16.94 20.52
N TYR A 70 12.19 -17.34 19.42
CA TYR A 70 13.64 -17.51 19.35
C TYR A 70 14.39 -16.25 19.80
N PHE A 71 13.92 -15.08 19.41
CA PHE A 71 14.53 -13.78 19.69
C PHE A 71 14.28 -13.25 21.12
N THR A 72 13.56 -13.98 21.94
CA THR A 72 13.50 -13.68 23.39
C THR A 72 14.77 -14.13 24.16
N GLN A 73 15.54 -15.05 23.59
CA GLN A 73 16.74 -15.62 24.18
C GLN A 73 18.01 -15.42 23.35
N HIS A 74 17.88 -15.06 22.08
CA HIS A 74 18.99 -14.88 21.14
C HIS A 74 18.87 -13.55 20.42
N SER A 75 20.01 -12.88 20.22
CA SER A 75 20.04 -11.64 19.43
C SER A 75 20.05 -11.92 17.93
N LEU A 76 19.66 -10.92 17.15
CA LEU A 76 19.74 -10.96 15.70
C LEU A 76 21.19 -11.02 15.23
N SER A 77 22.10 -10.32 15.94
CA SER A 77 23.54 -10.31 15.64
C SER A 77 24.16 -11.70 15.82
N GLU A 78 23.83 -12.41 16.91
CA GLU A 78 24.29 -13.80 17.11
C GLU A 78 23.80 -14.75 16.01
N LEU A 79 22.54 -14.61 15.60
CA LEU A 79 21.99 -15.39 14.48
C LEU A 79 22.76 -15.12 13.18
N ALA A 80 23.02 -13.84 12.87
CA ALA A 80 23.70 -13.42 11.64
C ALA A 80 25.14 -13.95 11.61
N GLU A 81 25.89 -13.82 12.71
CA GLU A 81 27.25 -14.35 12.82
C GLU A 81 27.29 -15.88 12.63
N GLN A 82 26.44 -16.61 13.35
CA GLN A 82 26.37 -18.07 13.22
C GLN A 82 25.99 -18.52 11.80
N PHE A 83 25.09 -17.78 11.16
CA PHE A 83 24.68 -18.06 9.80
C PHE A 83 25.81 -17.78 8.80
N TYR A 84 26.48 -16.65 8.92
CA TYR A 84 27.62 -16.26 8.08
C TYR A 84 28.79 -17.26 8.20
N LEU A 85 29.17 -17.65 9.41
CA LEU A 85 30.23 -18.63 9.67
C LEU A 85 29.94 -20.03 9.07
N LYS A 86 28.67 -20.35 8.84
CA LYS A 86 28.23 -21.58 8.17
C LYS A 86 28.11 -21.45 6.64
N GLY A 87 28.59 -20.35 6.07
CA GLY A 87 28.53 -20.08 4.63
C GLY A 87 27.24 -19.45 4.15
N GLY A 88 26.42 -18.93 5.05
CA GLY A 88 25.22 -18.18 4.72
C GLY A 88 25.51 -16.87 3.98
N LYS A 89 24.70 -16.54 2.99
CA LYS A 89 24.91 -15.37 2.10
C LYS A 89 23.76 -14.36 2.14
N CYS A 90 22.54 -14.80 2.44
CA CYS A 90 21.38 -13.93 2.42
C CYS A 90 20.41 -14.18 3.57
N LEU A 91 20.13 -13.15 4.38
CA LEU A 91 19.15 -13.18 5.45
C LEU A 91 17.86 -12.48 5.01
N PHE A 92 16.73 -13.16 5.18
CA PHE A 92 15.39 -12.61 4.98
C PHE A 92 14.70 -12.50 6.35
N LEU A 93 14.51 -11.25 6.78
CA LEU A 93 14.01 -10.88 8.10
C LEU A 93 12.60 -10.30 7.98
N ASP A 94 11.61 -11.02 8.48
CA ASP A 94 10.22 -10.58 8.40
C ASP A 94 9.76 -9.94 9.72
N GLU A 95 8.84 -8.96 9.62
CA GLU A 95 8.26 -8.26 10.78
C GLU A 95 9.31 -7.65 11.70
N VAL A 96 10.37 -7.01 11.16
CA VAL A 96 11.52 -6.52 11.94
C VAL A 96 11.11 -5.57 13.07
N HIS A 97 10.03 -4.82 12.89
CA HIS A 97 9.51 -3.88 13.89
C HIS A 97 9.05 -4.55 15.20
N LYS A 98 8.88 -5.87 15.21
CA LYS A 98 8.57 -6.63 16.43
C LYS A 98 9.80 -6.87 17.32
N TYR A 99 11.00 -6.60 16.82
CA TYR A 99 12.24 -6.77 17.54
C TYR A 99 12.82 -5.40 17.97
N PRO A 100 12.97 -5.10 19.25
CA PRO A 100 13.24 -3.75 19.75
C PRO A 100 14.48 -3.09 19.16
N SER A 101 15.59 -3.68 19.00
CA SER A 101 16.84 -3.07 18.52
C SER A 101 17.14 -3.32 17.05
N TRP A 102 16.15 -3.72 16.27
CA TRP A 102 16.32 -4.21 14.92
C TRP A 102 17.16 -3.31 14.00
N SER A 103 16.93 -2.00 13.97
CA SER A 103 17.62 -1.09 13.06
C SER A 103 19.11 -0.96 13.38
N LYS A 104 19.44 -0.90 14.68
CA LYS A 104 20.82 -0.84 15.16
C LYS A 104 21.56 -2.15 14.86
N GLU A 105 20.91 -3.29 15.09
CA GLU A 105 21.54 -4.59 14.82
C GLU A 105 21.69 -4.85 13.31
N ILE A 106 20.69 -4.54 12.49
CA ILE A 106 20.82 -4.64 11.02
C ILE A 106 21.96 -3.76 10.50
N LYS A 107 22.11 -2.54 11.04
CA LYS A 107 23.23 -1.67 10.70
C LYS A 107 24.57 -2.30 11.05
N ASN A 108 24.72 -2.81 12.27
CA ASN A 108 25.96 -3.44 12.73
C ASN A 108 26.29 -4.67 11.87
N ILE A 109 25.33 -5.55 11.61
CA ILE A 109 25.50 -6.74 10.77
C ILE A 109 25.93 -6.32 9.34
N TYR A 110 25.29 -5.29 8.78
CA TYR A 110 25.67 -4.77 7.47
C TYR A 110 27.11 -4.24 7.43
N ASP A 111 27.57 -3.56 8.48
CA ASP A 111 28.91 -3.00 8.55
C ASP A 111 29.97 -4.09 8.84
N GLU A 112 29.63 -5.11 9.63
CA GLU A 112 30.53 -6.17 10.08
C GLU A 112 30.70 -7.31 9.07
N PHE A 113 29.63 -7.67 8.34
CA PHE A 113 29.63 -8.76 7.35
C PHE A 113 29.43 -8.25 5.91
N PRO A 114 30.48 -7.77 5.21
CA PRO A 114 30.33 -7.12 3.90
C PRO A 114 29.71 -7.99 2.81
N GLU A 115 29.83 -9.31 2.90
CA GLU A 115 29.31 -10.26 1.90
C GLU A 115 27.87 -10.70 2.21
N LEU A 116 27.35 -10.40 3.42
CA LEU A 116 26.01 -10.80 3.81
C LEU A 116 24.98 -9.82 3.24
N LYS A 117 24.05 -10.35 2.47
CA LYS A 117 22.86 -9.63 1.98
C LYS A 117 21.74 -9.74 3.02
N ILE A 118 21.02 -8.64 3.21
CA ILE A 118 19.86 -8.58 4.14
C ILE A 118 18.66 -8.03 3.38
N VAL A 119 17.56 -8.78 3.39
CA VAL A 119 16.25 -8.34 2.92
C VAL A 119 15.30 -8.35 4.11
N PHE A 120 14.62 -7.27 4.37
CA PHE A 120 13.73 -7.22 5.52
C PHE A 120 12.37 -6.59 5.21
N THR A 121 11.35 -6.98 6.01
CA THR A 121 10.03 -6.36 5.96
C THR A 121 9.61 -5.83 7.31
N GLY A 122 8.66 -4.91 7.26
CA GLY A 122 7.87 -4.53 8.43
C GLY A 122 6.47 -4.14 7.99
N SER A 123 5.47 -4.53 8.78
CA SER A 123 4.08 -4.13 8.52
C SER A 123 3.81 -2.70 8.96
N SER A 124 4.55 -2.20 9.95
CA SER A 124 4.40 -0.84 10.44
C SER A 124 5.31 0.14 9.71
N LEU A 125 4.71 0.98 8.90
CA LEU A 125 5.42 2.05 8.21
C LEU A 125 6.00 3.09 9.17
N LEU A 126 5.36 3.29 10.30
CA LEU A 126 5.79 4.28 11.29
C LEU A 126 7.16 3.96 11.86
N GLN A 127 7.38 2.69 12.22
CA GLN A 127 8.65 2.26 12.80
C GLN A 127 9.77 2.25 11.76
N LEU A 128 9.49 1.79 10.54
CA LEU A 128 10.47 1.81 9.46
C LEU A 128 10.89 3.24 9.11
N LEU A 129 9.96 4.18 9.07
CA LEU A 129 10.25 5.58 8.79
C LEU A 129 11.11 6.23 9.89
N ASN A 130 10.87 5.91 11.16
CA ASN A 130 11.66 6.44 12.27
C ASN A 130 13.08 5.85 12.32
N ALA A 131 13.27 4.61 11.90
CA ALA A 131 14.57 3.94 11.88
C ALA A 131 15.39 4.22 10.62
N GLU A 132 14.82 4.87 9.60
CA GLU A 132 15.52 5.21 8.35
C GLU A 132 16.74 6.11 8.58
N ALA A 133 16.75 6.93 9.62
CA ALA A 133 17.91 7.76 9.93
C ALA A 133 19.20 6.94 10.10
N ASP A 134 19.13 5.75 10.71
CA ASP A 134 20.27 4.86 10.92
C ASP A 134 20.65 4.06 9.66
N LEU A 135 19.69 3.76 8.79
CA LEU A 135 19.88 2.91 7.61
C LEU A 135 19.84 3.67 6.28
N SER A 136 19.54 4.98 6.28
CA SER A 136 19.22 5.79 5.10
C SER A 136 20.27 5.78 3.99
N ARG A 137 21.55 5.60 4.32
CA ARG A 137 22.65 5.54 3.34
C ARG A 137 22.96 4.12 2.84
N ARG A 138 22.36 3.10 3.45
CA ARG A 138 22.68 1.69 3.24
C ARG A 138 21.53 0.93 2.58
N CYS A 139 20.30 1.32 2.88
CA CYS A 139 19.11 0.58 2.57
C CYS A 139 18.38 1.16 1.35
N ILE A 140 18.06 0.31 0.39
CA ILE A 140 17.14 0.63 -0.69
C ILE A 140 15.75 0.13 -0.30
N SER A 141 14.78 1.03 -0.32
CA SER A 141 13.43 0.75 0.13
C SER A 141 12.45 0.65 -1.04
N TYR A 142 11.66 -0.42 -1.06
CA TYR A 142 10.59 -0.64 -2.01
C TYR A 142 9.24 -0.66 -1.29
N ASN A 143 8.27 0.06 -1.82
CA ASN A 143 6.91 0.05 -1.30
C ASN A 143 6.09 -1.03 -1.99
N MET A 144 5.42 -1.88 -1.22
CA MET A 144 4.48 -2.87 -1.72
C MET A 144 3.06 -2.40 -1.41
N GLN A 145 2.33 -2.09 -2.47
CA GLN A 145 0.91 -1.73 -2.40
C GLN A 145 0.04 -3.00 -2.37
N GLY A 146 -1.26 -2.88 -2.06
CA GLY A 146 -2.22 -3.96 -2.32
C GLY A 146 -2.30 -4.28 -3.81
N LEU A 147 -3.10 -5.26 -4.18
CA LEU A 147 -3.26 -5.63 -5.59
C LEU A 147 -3.83 -4.45 -6.39
N SER A 148 -3.23 -4.14 -7.53
CA SER A 148 -3.88 -3.34 -8.55
C SER A 148 -5.04 -4.12 -9.18
N TYR A 149 -5.90 -3.44 -9.95
CA TYR A 149 -6.95 -4.14 -10.67
C TYR A 149 -6.37 -5.15 -11.68
N ARG A 150 -5.28 -4.81 -12.33
CA ARG A 150 -4.53 -5.72 -13.22
C ARG A 150 -4.02 -6.96 -12.48
N GLU A 151 -3.39 -6.76 -11.32
CA GLU A 151 -2.88 -7.86 -10.50
C GLU A 151 -4.01 -8.76 -9.96
N TYR A 152 -5.16 -8.16 -9.63
CA TYR A 152 -6.36 -8.90 -9.26
C TYR A 152 -6.85 -9.79 -10.41
N LEU A 153 -6.94 -9.26 -11.64
CA LEU A 153 -7.34 -10.03 -12.82
C LEU A 153 -6.40 -11.22 -13.05
N ASN A 154 -5.10 -11.04 -12.89
CA ASN A 154 -4.15 -12.13 -13.03
C ASN A 154 -4.31 -13.17 -11.91
N LEU A 155 -4.33 -12.74 -10.65
CA LEU A 155 -4.39 -13.64 -9.50
C LEU A 155 -5.69 -14.47 -9.44
N TYR A 156 -6.84 -13.83 -9.67
CA TYR A 156 -8.16 -14.45 -9.48
C TYR A 156 -8.75 -15.04 -10.75
N HIS A 157 -8.41 -14.49 -11.91
CA HIS A 157 -9.03 -14.83 -13.19
C HIS A 157 -8.03 -15.35 -14.22
N GLN A 158 -6.72 -15.41 -13.89
CA GLN A 158 -5.64 -15.86 -14.77
C GLN A 158 -5.56 -15.05 -16.09
N ILE A 159 -5.95 -13.78 -16.02
CA ILE A 159 -5.87 -12.82 -17.12
C ILE A 159 -4.59 -12.00 -16.91
N ASP A 160 -3.58 -12.30 -17.72
CA ASP A 160 -2.25 -11.69 -17.60
C ASP A 160 -2.07 -10.58 -18.64
N ILE A 161 -2.27 -9.34 -18.18
CA ILE A 161 -2.09 -8.14 -18.98
C ILE A 161 -0.90 -7.36 -18.40
N ARG A 162 -0.07 -6.79 -19.27
CA ARG A 162 1.07 -5.96 -18.83
C ARG A 162 0.63 -4.70 -18.09
N PRO A 163 1.47 -4.13 -17.23
CA PRO A 163 1.24 -2.78 -16.72
C PRO A 163 1.45 -1.73 -17.83
N TYR A 164 0.79 -0.58 -17.69
CA TYR A 164 0.94 0.58 -18.55
C TYR A 164 1.40 1.78 -17.74
N THR A 165 2.21 2.66 -18.31
CA THR A 165 2.52 3.94 -17.68
C THR A 165 1.31 4.87 -17.73
N LEU A 166 1.30 5.90 -16.90
CA LEU A 166 0.24 6.90 -16.91
C LEU A 166 0.18 7.60 -18.29
N GLU A 167 1.34 7.92 -18.87
CA GLU A 167 1.44 8.50 -20.20
C GLU A 167 0.82 7.61 -21.26
N GLU A 168 1.10 6.30 -21.25
CA GLU A 168 0.47 5.35 -22.18
C GLU A 168 -1.06 5.35 -22.05
N ILE A 169 -1.58 5.35 -20.80
CA ILE A 169 -3.03 5.37 -20.54
C ILE A 169 -3.66 6.66 -21.06
N LEU A 170 -3.01 7.81 -20.88
CA LEU A 170 -3.54 9.10 -21.28
C LEU A 170 -3.44 9.33 -22.80
N ASP A 171 -2.34 8.90 -23.43
CA ASP A 171 -2.06 9.20 -24.84
C ASP A 171 -2.60 8.13 -25.81
N ASN A 172 -2.72 6.86 -25.36
CA ASN A 172 -3.16 5.72 -26.17
C ASN A 172 -4.29 4.92 -25.51
N SER A 173 -5.21 5.59 -24.88
CA SER A 173 -6.33 4.93 -24.18
C SER A 173 -7.16 4.01 -25.09
N ASP A 174 -7.39 4.39 -26.35
CA ASP A 174 -8.14 3.57 -27.32
C ASP A 174 -7.44 2.24 -27.60
N GLY A 175 -6.13 2.28 -27.84
CA GLY A 175 -5.32 1.08 -28.07
C GLY A 175 -5.34 0.15 -26.85
N ILE A 176 -5.18 0.70 -25.65
CA ILE A 176 -5.21 -0.05 -24.40
C ILE A 176 -6.59 -0.67 -24.15
N CYS A 177 -7.68 0.10 -24.36
CA CYS A 177 -9.02 -0.43 -24.22
C CYS A 177 -9.28 -1.60 -25.19
N ASN A 178 -8.84 -1.50 -26.44
CA ASN A 178 -8.95 -2.58 -27.41
C ASN A 178 -8.13 -3.81 -27.01
N GLU A 179 -6.90 -3.63 -26.55
CA GLU A 179 -6.02 -4.71 -26.08
C GLU A 179 -6.65 -5.45 -24.90
N VAL A 180 -7.09 -4.72 -23.87
CA VAL A 180 -7.70 -5.30 -22.67
C VAL A 180 -9.03 -5.99 -22.98
N ASN A 181 -9.92 -5.32 -23.74
CA ASN A 181 -11.24 -5.90 -24.11
C ASN A 181 -11.13 -7.11 -25.05
N SER A 182 -10.00 -7.28 -25.76
CA SER A 182 -9.75 -8.50 -26.53
C SER A 182 -9.46 -9.73 -25.66
N GLN A 183 -9.00 -9.51 -24.43
CA GLN A 183 -8.62 -10.58 -23.48
C GLN A 183 -9.70 -10.84 -22.42
N CYS A 184 -10.40 -9.80 -21.98
CA CYS A 184 -11.45 -9.92 -20.96
C CYS A 184 -12.48 -8.79 -21.12
N ARG A 185 -13.57 -8.85 -20.34
CA ARG A 185 -14.51 -7.76 -20.15
C ARG A 185 -14.22 -7.07 -18.82
N PRO A 186 -13.43 -5.99 -18.79
CA PRO A 186 -12.97 -5.42 -17.53
C PRO A 186 -14.13 -4.97 -16.61
N LEU A 187 -15.21 -4.41 -17.14
CA LEU A 187 -16.36 -4.02 -16.31
C LEU A 187 -17.03 -5.19 -15.57
N ALA A 188 -16.92 -6.41 -16.09
CA ALA A 188 -17.52 -7.59 -15.43
C ALA A 188 -16.84 -7.95 -14.09
N TYR A 189 -15.59 -7.59 -13.93
CA TYR A 189 -14.78 -7.89 -12.74
C TYR A 189 -14.52 -6.66 -11.85
N PHE A 190 -14.76 -5.46 -12.38
CA PHE A 190 -14.34 -4.23 -11.72
C PHE A 190 -15.07 -3.98 -10.39
N GLU A 191 -16.39 -4.22 -10.36
CA GLU A 191 -17.17 -4.06 -9.12
C GLU A 191 -16.70 -5.03 -8.02
N ASP A 192 -16.38 -6.28 -8.38
CA ASP A 192 -15.87 -7.26 -7.40
C ASP A 192 -14.48 -6.85 -6.89
N TYR A 193 -13.61 -6.35 -7.77
CA TYR A 193 -12.33 -5.77 -7.35
C TYR A 193 -12.52 -4.63 -6.35
N LEU A 194 -13.39 -3.69 -6.61
CA LEU A 194 -13.65 -2.57 -5.70
C LEU A 194 -14.11 -3.03 -4.32
N LYS A 195 -14.81 -4.17 -4.25
CA LYS A 195 -15.27 -4.78 -2.98
C LYS A 195 -14.22 -5.65 -2.31
N HIS A 196 -13.48 -6.47 -3.07
CA HIS A 196 -12.72 -7.59 -2.52
C HIS A 196 -11.29 -7.71 -3.07
N GLY A 197 -10.91 -6.94 -4.08
CA GLY A 197 -9.72 -7.22 -4.89
C GLY A 197 -8.40 -6.67 -4.35
N TYR A 198 -8.41 -5.81 -3.34
CA TYR A 198 -7.18 -5.13 -2.89
C TYR A 198 -6.25 -6.01 -2.06
N TYR A 199 -6.79 -6.86 -1.16
CA TYR A 199 -5.99 -7.71 -0.29
C TYR A 199 -5.96 -9.16 -0.80
N PRO A 200 -4.77 -9.75 -1.04
CA PRO A 200 -4.65 -11.10 -1.59
C PRO A 200 -5.19 -12.20 -0.66
N PHE A 201 -5.37 -11.95 0.63
CA PHE A 201 -5.92 -12.94 1.55
C PHE A 201 -7.43 -13.23 1.36
N TYR A 202 -8.11 -12.54 0.46
CA TYR A 202 -9.46 -12.92 0.02
C TYR A 202 -9.51 -14.35 -0.55
N LEU A 203 -8.39 -14.86 -1.12
CA LEU A 203 -8.27 -16.27 -1.55
C LEU A 203 -8.42 -17.29 -0.42
N GLU A 204 -8.19 -16.90 0.83
CA GLU A 204 -8.23 -17.81 1.97
C GLU A 204 -9.64 -18.05 2.52
N GLY A 205 -10.64 -17.30 2.04
CA GLY A 205 -12.04 -17.43 2.45
C GLY A 205 -12.79 -16.10 2.43
N ASN A 206 -13.95 -16.09 1.78
CA ASN A 206 -14.71 -14.87 1.49
C ASN A 206 -15.59 -14.41 2.67
N ALA A 207 -16.09 -15.36 3.50
CA ALA A 207 -17.08 -15.06 4.52
C ALA A 207 -16.59 -14.10 5.62
N GLU A 208 -15.29 -14.08 5.91
CA GLU A 208 -14.69 -13.29 6.98
C GLU A 208 -13.78 -12.17 6.45
N TYR A 209 -13.84 -11.85 5.19
CA TYR A 209 -12.93 -10.92 4.55
C TYR A 209 -12.91 -9.54 5.21
N TYR A 210 -14.08 -8.92 5.37
CA TYR A 210 -14.20 -7.60 6.01
C TYR A 210 -13.83 -7.63 7.49
N THR A 211 -14.19 -8.70 8.20
CA THR A 211 -13.78 -8.90 9.59
C THR A 211 -12.25 -8.94 9.74
N ARG A 212 -11.55 -9.58 8.79
CA ARG A 212 -10.08 -9.57 8.78
C ARG A 212 -9.51 -8.17 8.53
N ILE A 213 -10.13 -7.38 7.65
CA ILE A 213 -9.74 -5.98 7.41
C ILE A 213 -9.96 -5.12 8.66
N GLU A 214 -11.11 -5.25 9.31
CA GLU A 214 -11.41 -4.59 10.58
C GLU A 214 -10.39 -4.96 11.67
N ASN A 215 -10.03 -6.24 11.77
CA ASN A 215 -9.02 -6.71 12.73
C ASN A 215 -7.63 -6.11 12.43
N ILE A 216 -7.26 -5.94 11.17
CA ILE A 216 -6.02 -5.24 10.79
C ILE A 216 -6.08 -3.78 11.23
N ALA A 217 -7.17 -3.07 10.96
CA ALA A 217 -7.34 -1.69 11.39
C ALA A 217 -7.29 -1.57 12.92
N ASN A 218 -8.00 -2.44 13.64
CA ASN A 218 -7.99 -2.47 15.10
C ASN A 218 -6.59 -2.73 15.69
N LEU A 219 -5.83 -3.66 15.12
CA LEU A 219 -4.46 -3.94 15.54
C LEU A 219 -3.56 -2.71 15.40
N ILE A 220 -3.70 -1.99 14.28
CA ILE A 220 -2.95 -0.74 14.04
C ILE A 220 -3.31 0.30 15.10
N LEU A 221 -4.61 0.52 15.34
CA LEU A 221 -5.10 1.56 16.26
C LEU A 221 -4.82 1.25 17.73
N GLU A 222 -4.96 -0.02 18.14
CA GLU A 222 -4.87 -0.43 19.54
C GLU A 222 -3.44 -0.78 19.98
N ILE A 223 -2.60 -1.22 19.07
CA ILE A 223 -1.27 -1.75 19.41
C ILE A 223 -0.17 -0.95 18.71
N GLU A 224 -0.21 -0.84 17.37
CA GLU A 224 0.93 -0.27 16.64
C GLU A 224 1.08 1.24 16.88
N LEU A 225 0.00 2.02 16.80
CA LEU A 225 0.06 3.47 17.02
C LEU A 225 0.42 3.84 18.48
N PRO A 226 -0.15 3.22 19.53
CA PRO A 226 0.30 3.45 20.91
C PRO A 226 1.78 3.16 21.11
N GLN A 227 2.26 2.02 20.63
CA GLN A 227 3.66 1.61 20.83
C GLN A 227 4.67 2.48 20.08
N GLN A 228 4.32 2.99 18.91
CA GLN A 228 5.26 3.64 18.00
C GLN A 228 5.17 5.16 17.97
N CYS A 229 3.96 5.68 18.15
CA CYS A 229 3.71 7.12 18.11
C CYS A 229 3.44 7.72 19.48
N GLY A 230 3.48 6.89 20.54
CA GLY A 230 3.19 7.35 21.91
C GLY A 230 1.73 7.80 22.05
N VAL A 231 0.81 7.26 21.27
CA VAL A 231 -0.62 7.52 21.44
C VAL A 231 -1.05 6.94 22.78
N ASP A 232 -1.57 7.78 23.66
CA ASP A 232 -2.10 7.36 24.93
C ASP A 232 -3.24 6.35 24.75
N ILE A 233 -3.23 5.26 25.51
CA ILE A 233 -4.23 4.19 25.45
C ILE A 233 -5.63 4.76 25.69
N SER A 234 -5.78 5.77 26.53
CA SER A 234 -7.04 6.48 26.77
C SER A 234 -7.61 7.15 25.52
N ASN A 235 -6.78 7.51 24.57
CA ASN A 235 -7.16 8.13 23.30
C ASN A 235 -7.44 7.13 22.17
N VAL A 236 -7.17 5.84 22.33
CA VAL A 236 -7.43 4.82 21.29
C VAL A 236 -8.90 4.81 20.88
N ARG A 237 -9.83 4.92 21.84
CA ARG A 237 -11.27 5.02 21.55
C ARG A 237 -11.60 6.24 20.68
N LYS A 238 -11.00 7.38 20.95
CA LYS A 238 -11.20 8.61 20.16
C LYS A 238 -10.59 8.49 18.76
N LEU A 239 -9.44 7.83 18.66
CA LEU A 239 -8.81 7.54 17.38
C LEU A 239 -9.66 6.59 16.51
N LYS A 240 -10.28 5.57 17.11
CA LYS A 240 -11.26 4.71 16.43
C LYS A 240 -12.49 5.50 15.98
N SER A 241 -13.02 6.37 16.86
CA SER A 241 -14.13 7.25 16.52
C SER A 241 -13.78 8.17 15.35
N LEU A 242 -12.58 8.75 15.34
CA LEU A 242 -12.09 9.56 14.23
C LEU A 242 -12.07 8.77 12.92
N LEU A 243 -11.52 7.55 12.92
CA LEU A 243 -11.50 6.70 11.72
C LEU A 243 -12.91 6.32 11.25
N GLY A 244 -13.84 6.03 12.18
CA GLY A 244 -15.25 5.77 11.89
C GLY A 244 -15.97 6.98 11.27
N ILE A 245 -15.71 8.19 11.77
CA ILE A 245 -16.23 9.44 11.18
C ILE A 245 -15.70 9.59 9.75
N LEU A 246 -14.39 9.43 9.57
CA LEU A 246 -13.77 9.56 8.26
C LEU A 246 -14.32 8.54 7.26
N SER A 247 -14.44 7.26 7.63
CA SER A 247 -14.98 6.22 6.73
C SER A 247 -16.41 6.46 6.28
N SER A 248 -17.21 7.14 7.10
CA SER A 248 -18.63 7.41 6.84
C SER A 248 -18.90 8.71 6.07
N GLU A 249 -17.94 9.62 6.03
CA GLU A 249 -18.09 10.97 5.44
C GLU A 249 -17.15 11.23 4.24
N VAL A 250 -16.40 10.22 3.77
CA VAL A 250 -15.51 10.38 2.61
C VAL A 250 -16.28 10.58 1.29
N PRO A 251 -15.77 11.37 0.35
CA PRO A 251 -14.56 12.20 0.45
C PRO A 251 -14.76 13.35 1.43
N PHE A 252 -13.90 13.48 2.42
CA PHE A 252 -14.03 14.46 3.47
C PHE A 252 -13.27 15.74 3.13
N MET A 253 -14.01 16.82 2.88
CA MET A 253 -13.42 18.18 2.84
C MET A 253 -13.09 18.61 4.26
N VAL A 254 -11.80 18.83 4.51
CA VAL A 254 -11.31 18.92 5.89
C VAL A 254 -11.73 20.19 6.57
N ASP A 255 -12.62 20.07 7.54
CA ASP A 255 -12.88 21.06 8.58
C ASP A 255 -12.37 20.54 9.93
N ILE A 256 -11.16 20.99 10.31
CA ILE A 256 -10.51 20.56 11.55
C ILE A 256 -11.33 20.94 12.77
N THR A 257 -12.07 22.07 12.76
CA THR A 257 -12.92 22.49 13.88
C THR A 257 -14.08 21.52 14.07
N LYS A 258 -14.74 21.15 12.98
CA LYS A 258 -15.81 20.15 13.00
C LYS A 258 -15.30 18.78 13.46
N LEU A 259 -14.17 18.32 12.91
CA LEU A 259 -13.54 17.04 13.33
C LEU A 259 -13.15 17.06 14.82
N SER A 260 -12.58 18.17 15.29
CA SER A 260 -12.20 18.36 16.68
C SER A 260 -13.42 18.23 17.63
N ALA A 261 -14.54 18.83 17.26
CA ALA A 261 -15.77 18.72 18.02
C ALA A 261 -16.35 17.30 18.01
N MET A 262 -16.40 16.66 16.82
CA MET A 262 -16.97 15.31 16.67
C MET A 262 -16.15 14.21 17.35
N ALA A 263 -14.81 14.31 17.31
CA ALA A 263 -13.90 13.32 17.87
C ALA A 263 -13.49 13.64 19.34
N GLU A 264 -13.93 14.79 19.88
CA GLU A 264 -13.55 15.28 21.22
C GLU A 264 -12.02 15.34 21.42
N LEU A 265 -11.30 15.83 20.42
CA LEU A 265 -9.86 15.96 20.39
C LEU A 265 -9.44 17.40 20.09
N SER A 266 -8.28 17.81 20.58
CA SER A 266 -7.73 19.12 20.22
C SER A 266 -7.35 19.18 18.73
N ARG A 267 -7.34 20.38 18.16
CA ARG A 267 -6.92 20.61 16.77
C ARG A 267 -5.53 20.02 16.48
N THR A 268 -4.59 20.22 17.37
CA THR A 268 -3.21 19.71 17.24
C THR A 268 -3.20 18.17 17.24
N THR A 269 -3.97 17.55 18.13
CA THR A 269 -4.08 16.10 18.21
C THR A 269 -4.71 15.50 16.95
N ILE A 270 -5.78 16.13 16.41
CA ILE A 270 -6.39 15.72 15.16
C ILE A 270 -5.36 15.71 14.02
N LEU A 271 -4.62 16.80 13.84
CA LEU A 271 -3.62 16.88 12.78
C LEU A 271 -2.54 15.80 12.92
N ALA A 272 -2.07 15.54 14.14
CA ALA A 272 -1.11 14.46 14.40
C ALA A 272 -1.72 13.08 14.08
N TYR A 273 -2.95 12.83 14.51
CA TYR A 273 -3.62 11.54 14.26
C TYR A 273 -3.91 11.30 12.78
N LEU A 274 -4.30 12.33 12.04
CA LEU A 274 -4.44 12.23 10.58
C LEU A 274 -3.11 11.82 9.93
N GLN A 275 -1.99 12.39 10.34
CA GLN A 275 -0.67 12.00 9.84
C GLN A 275 -0.32 10.55 10.21
N TYR A 276 -0.67 10.10 11.41
CA TYR A 276 -0.44 8.71 11.83
C TYR A 276 -1.28 7.72 11.02
N LEU A 277 -2.57 8.02 10.82
CA LEU A 277 -3.47 7.19 10.02
C LEU A 277 -3.03 7.10 8.56
N ASP A 278 -2.55 8.19 7.96
CA ASP A 278 -2.02 8.23 6.59
C ASP A 278 -0.75 7.37 6.47
N ARG A 279 0.20 7.53 7.38
CA ARG A 279 1.42 6.70 7.42
C ARG A 279 1.11 5.23 7.65
N ALA A 280 0.12 4.94 8.47
CA ALA A 280 -0.35 3.57 8.73
C ALA A 280 -1.14 2.96 7.56
N LYS A 281 -1.37 3.70 6.50
CA LYS A 281 -2.13 3.26 5.32
C LYS A 281 -3.58 2.87 5.64
N LEU A 282 -4.23 3.67 6.50
CA LEU A 282 -5.66 3.59 6.76
C LEU A 282 -6.44 4.67 6.01
N ILE A 283 -5.82 5.83 5.83
CA ILE A 283 -6.37 6.94 5.04
C ILE A 283 -5.32 7.47 4.08
N HIS A 284 -5.74 8.33 3.16
CA HIS A 284 -4.89 9.07 2.26
C HIS A 284 -5.21 10.57 2.37
N LEU A 285 -4.18 11.38 2.65
CA LEU A 285 -4.29 12.82 2.78
C LEU A 285 -3.92 13.51 1.48
N LEU A 286 -4.83 14.30 0.92
CA LEU A 286 -4.55 15.14 -0.23
C LEU A 286 -4.38 16.60 0.17
N TYR A 287 -3.39 17.23 -0.43
CA TYR A 287 -3.05 18.64 -0.31
C TYR A 287 -3.23 19.33 -1.66
N SER A 288 -3.57 20.62 -1.64
CA SER A 288 -3.72 21.39 -2.88
C SER A 288 -2.40 21.63 -3.59
N ASP A 289 -2.49 21.84 -4.91
CA ASP A 289 -1.36 22.10 -5.80
C ASP A 289 -0.72 23.49 -5.61
N ASN A 290 -1.40 24.43 -4.95
CA ASN A 290 -1.04 25.85 -4.96
C ASN A 290 -0.11 26.32 -3.83
N ASP A 291 0.18 25.52 -2.77
CA ASP A 291 0.90 26.05 -1.59
C ASP A 291 1.87 25.05 -0.94
N SER A 292 3.15 25.20 -1.21
CA SER A 292 4.20 24.38 -0.59
C SER A 292 4.33 24.55 0.94
N ILE A 293 3.98 25.70 1.49
CA ILE A 293 4.12 26.02 2.92
C ILE A 293 2.90 25.55 3.72
N LYS A 294 1.70 25.59 3.15
CA LYS A 294 0.47 25.09 3.80
C LYS A 294 0.38 23.59 3.90
N LYS A 295 1.11 22.83 3.07
CA LYS A 295 1.18 21.35 3.11
C LYS A 295 1.56 20.79 4.48
N LEU A 296 2.26 21.57 5.32
CA LEU A 296 2.65 21.16 6.67
C LEU A 296 1.53 21.36 7.71
N GLN A 297 0.43 22.03 7.37
CA GLN A 297 -0.54 22.47 8.37
C GLN A 297 -1.89 21.76 8.32
N LYS A 298 -2.48 21.54 7.14
CA LYS A 298 -3.83 20.98 7.02
C LYS A 298 -4.03 20.33 5.65
N PRO A 299 -4.47 19.06 5.57
CA PRO A 299 -4.91 18.47 4.29
C PRO A 299 -6.21 19.14 3.82
N ASP A 300 -6.43 19.15 2.51
CA ASP A 300 -7.65 19.68 1.89
C ASP A 300 -8.74 18.61 1.76
N LYS A 301 -8.38 17.38 1.36
CA LYS A 301 -9.28 16.23 1.28
C LYS A 301 -8.69 15.00 1.99
N ILE A 302 -9.56 14.15 2.50
CA ILE A 302 -9.20 12.86 3.10
C ILE A 302 -10.01 11.77 2.41
N TYR A 303 -9.31 10.69 2.08
CA TYR A 303 -9.88 9.45 1.54
C TYR A 303 -9.52 8.26 2.43
N MET A 304 -10.31 7.18 2.35
CA MET A 304 -9.82 5.89 2.84
C MET A 304 -8.69 5.41 1.93
N GLU A 305 -7.74 4.64 2.48
CA GLU A 305 -6.58 4.17 1.71
C GLU A 305 -6.99 3.35 0.47
N ASN A 306 -8.03 2.52 0.59
CA ASN A 306 -8.56 1.73 -0.51
C ASN A 306 -10.06 1.45 -0.34
N THR A 307 -10.69 0.98 -1.41
CA THR A 307 -12.14 0.71 -1.44
C THR A 307 -12.56 -0.44 -0.54
N ASN A 308 -11.72 -1.48 -0.38
CA ASN A 308 -12.03 -2.63 0.48
C ASN A 308 -12.05 -2.22 1.97
N LEU A 309 -11.11 -1.36 2.37
CA LEU A 309 -11.09 -0.76 3.71
C LEU A 309 -12.31 0.14 3.94
N LEU A 310 -12.73 0.90 2.90
CA LEU A 310 -13.95 1.69 2.95
C LEU A 310 -15.17 0.81 3.20
N TYR A 311 -15.34 -0.30 2.46
CA TYR A 311 -16.43 -1.24 2.68
C TYR A 311 -16.41 -1.89 4.07
N ALA A 312 -15.22 -2.19 4.59
CA ALA A 312 -15.07 -2.82 5.91
C ALA A 312 -15.41 -1.88 7.08
N LEU A 313 -15.13 -0.58 6.95
CA LEU A 313 -15.21 0.35 8.08
C LEU A 313 -16.42 1.29 8.04
N THR A 314 -17.10 1.43 6.91
CA THR A 314 -18.27 2.31 6.84
C THR A 314 -19.52 1.66 7.42
N PHE A 315 -20.31 2.46 8.15
CA PHE A 315 -21.62 2.06 8.66
C PHE A 315 -22.78 2.49 7.75
N LYS A 316 -22.48 3.10 6.61
CA LYS A 316 -23.44 3.60 5.62
C LYS A 316 -23.28 2.87 4.29
N ASP A 317 -24.29 2.96 3.45
CA ASP A 317 -24.15 2.54 2.06
C ASP A 317 -23.05 3.33 1.36
N VAL A 318 -22.14 2.63 0.69
CA VAL A 318 -21.01 3.26 0.00
C VAL A 318 -21.47 3.94 -1.28
N ASN A 319 -21.24 5.24 -1.37
CA ASN A 319 -21.59 6.03 -2.55
C ASN A 319 -20.66 5.69 -3.73
N LYS A 320 -21.21 5.50 -4.93
CA LYS A 320 -20.44 5.21 -6.15
C LYS A 320 -19.41 6.31 -6.48
N GLY A 321 -19.73 7.58 -6.24
CA GLY A 321 -18.79 8.68 -6.44
C GLY A 321 -17.56 8.53 -5.55
N THR A 322 -17.78 8.25 -4.27
CA THR A 322 -16.70 7.98 -3.31
C THR A 322 -15.82 6.80 -3.71
N LEU A 323 -16.44 5.69 -4.16
CA LEU A 323 -15.68 4.51 -4.62
C LEU A 323 -14.74 4.85 -5.78
N ARG A 324 -15.22 5.62 -6.75
CA ARG A 324 -14.43 6.07 -7.92
C ARG A 324 -13.24 6.91 -7.49
N GLU A 325 -13.47 7.86 -6.61
CA GLU A 325 -12.41 8.75 -6.12
C GLU A 325 -11.39 7.99 -5.27
N VAL A 326 -11.82 7.12 -4.34
CA VAL A 326 -10.93 6.29 -3.52
C VAL A 326 -10.09 5.35 -4.38
N PHE A 327 -10.70 4.68 -5.38
CA PHE A 327 -9.99 3.84 -6.33
C PHE A 327 -8.92 4.64 -7.07
N MET A 328 -9.31 5.79 -7.64
CA MET A 328 -8.41 6.62 -8.44
C MET A 328 -7.19 7.10 -7.64
N VAL A 329 -7.42 7.63 -6.44
CA VAL A 329 -6.35 8.08 -5.55
C VAL A 329 -5.44 6.92 -5.17
N ASN A 330 -6.00 5.77 -4.79
CA ASN A 330 -5.22 4.59 -4.40
C ASN A 330 -4.31 4.10 -5.54
N GLN A 331 -4.83 3.97 -6.76
CA GLN A 331 -4.04 3.46 -7.89
C GLN A 331 -2.95 4.45 -8.34
N LEU A 332 -3.26 5.74 -8.39
CA LEU A 332 -2.32 6.77 -8.81
C LEU A 332 -1.24 7.06 -7.77
N ALA A 333 -1.59 7.18 -6.49
CA ALA A 333 -0.68 7.61 -5.44
C ALA A 333 0.46 6.61 -5.15
N TYR A 334 0.42 5.41 -5.74
CA TYR A 334 1.51 4.45 -5.63
C TYR A 334 2.78 4.90 -6.38
N GLN A 335 2.62 5.48 -7.56
CA GLN A 335 3.75 5.87 -8.42
C GLN A 335 3.76 7.36 -8.76
N HIS A 336 2.66 8.07 -8.54
CA HIS A 336 2.45 9.45 -8.95
C HIS A 336 2.12 10.35 -7.76
N ARG A 337 2.45 11.62 -7.89
CA ARG A 337 2.05 12.65 -6.93
C ARG A 337 0.63 13.11 -7.25
N VAL A 338 -0.31 12.77 -6.38
CA VAL A 338 -1.72 13.17 -6.48
C VAL A 338 -1.96 14.38 -5.60
N GLU A 339 -2.48 15.46 -6.16
CA GLU A 339 -2.82 16.69 -5.46
C GLU A 339 -4.28 17.07 -5.71
N TYR A 340 -4.89 17.72 -4.72
CA TYR A 340 -6.23 18.27 -4.87
C TYR A 340 -6.18 19.46 -5.83
N CYS A 341 -6.97 19.42 -6.90
CA CYS A 341 -7.07 20.51 -7.85
C CYS A 341 -8.07 21.56 -7.36
N THR A 342 -7.58 22.78 -7.11
CA THR A 342 -8.41 23.87 -6.57
C THR A 342 -9.24 24.61 -7.63
N ARG A 343 -8.98 24.39 -8.92
CA ARG A 343 -9.51 25.24 -10.00
C ARG A 343 -10.69 24.65 -10.75
N SER A 344 -10.59 23.40 -11.21
CA SER A 344 -11.54 22.92 -12.21
C SER A 344 -11.76 21.43 -12.26
N ALA A 345 -11.07 20.62 -11.47
CA ALA A 345 -11.14 19.16 -11.51
C ALA A 345 -10.96 18.55 -10.13
N ASP A 346 -10.99 17.21 -10.02
CA ASP A 346 -10.75 16.53 -8.77
C ASP A 346 -9.28 16.50 -8.40
N TYR A 347 -8.38 16.25 -9.38
CA TYR A 347 -6.95 16.04 -9.12
C TYR A 347 -6.03 16.71 -10.11
N THR A 348 -4.85 17.10 -9.62
CA THR A 348 -3.65 17.38 -10.40
C THR A 348 -2.65 16.26 -10.15
N ILE A 349 -2.12 15.64 -11.21
CA ILE A 349 -1.17 14.54 -11.14
C ILE A 349 0.19 15.00 -11.66
N ASP A 350 1.24 14.80 -10.85
CA ASP A 350 2.64 15.15 -11.14
C ASP A 350 2.81 16.64 -11.56
N SER A 351 1.92 17.50 -11.07
CA SER A 351 1.83 18.92 -11.45
C SER A 351 1.65 19.14 -12.97
N LYS A 352 1.25 18.13 -13.71
CA LYS A 352 1.18 18.13 -15.18
C LYS A 352 -0.21 17.82 -15.72
N TYR A 353 -0.85 16.77 -15.23
CA TYR A 353 -2.13 16.29 -15.71
C TYR A 353 -3.28 16.70 -14.81
N THR A 354 -4.40 17.06 -15.39
CA THR A 354 -5.63 17.40 -14.67
C THR A 354 -6.65 16.30 -14.91
N ILE A 355 -7.17 15.68 -13.86
CA ILE A 355 -8.12 14.56 -13.98
C ILE A 355 -9.39 14.85 -13.19
N GLU A 356 -10.52 14.71 -13.88
CA GLU A 356 -11.87 14.74 -13.34
C GLU A 356 -12.42 13.31 -13.28
N VAL A 357 -13.01 12.91 -12.16
CA VAL A 357 -13.56 11.56 -11.95
C VAL A 357 -15.08 11.60 -12.01
N GLY A 358 -15.71 10.65 -12.69
CA GLY A 358 -17.16 10.62 -12.73
C GLY A 358 -17.77 9.35 -13.31
N GLY A 359 -19.07 9.37 -13.50
CA GLY A 359 -19.81 8.32 -14.17
C GLY A 359 -19.84 8.50 -15.69
N LYS A 360 -20.50 7.58 -16.39
CA LYS A 360 -20.65 7.55 -17.85
C LYS A 360 -21.12 8.88 -18.47
N SER A 361 -22.01 9.62 -17.77
CA SER A 361 -22.58 10.87 -18.26
C SER A 361 -21.72 12.11 -17.96
N LYS A 362 -20.58 11.97 -17.26
CA LYS A 362 -19.73 13.12 -16.93
C LYS A 362 -19.27 13.81 -18.21
N ASP A 363 -19.54 15.13 -18.30
CA ASP A 363 -19.08 15.98 -19.39
C ASP A 363 -17.83 16.77 -18.98
N GLY A 364 -16.98 17.12 -19.93
CA GLY A 364 -15.71 17.80 -19.68
C GLY A 364 -15.83 19.31 -19.50
N LYS A 365 -17.00 19.88 -19.19
CA LYS A 365 -17.20 21.34 -19.10
C LYS A 365 -16.26 22.00 -18.09
N GLN A 366 -16.02 21.34 -16.97
CA GLN A 366 -15.17 21.87 -15.90
C GLN A 366 -13.69 21.97 -16.31
N ILE A 367 -13.23 21.06 -17.17
CA ILE A 367 -11.83 20.95 -17.59
C ILE A 367 -11.56 21.48 -19.01
N ALA A 368 -12.58 22.02 -19.69
CA ALA A 368 -12.51 22.44 -21.10
C ALA A 368 -11.38 23.44 -21.42
N ASN A 369 -10.97 24.24 -20.45
CA ASN A 369 -9.93 25.25 -20.60
C ASN A 369 -8.53 24.78 -20.10
N SER A 370 -8.41 23.53 -19.66
CA SER A 370 -7.15 23.00 -19.13
C SER A 370 -6.43 22.19 -20.21
N LYS A 371 -5.14 22.49 -20.43
CA LYS A 371 -4.28 21.65 -21.26
C LYS A 371 -4.01 20.35 -20.51
N GLN A 372 -3.92 19.22 -21.22
CA GLN A 372 -3.67 17.89 -20.62
C GLN A 372 -4.71 17.51 -19.54
N ALA A 373 -6.00 17.72 -19.87
CA ALA A 373 -7.11 17.42 -18.99
C ALA A 373 -7.91 16.22 -19.50
N PHE A 374 -8.22 15.31 -18.58
CA PHE A 374 -8.84 14.02 -18.86
C PHE A 374 -10.01 13.75 -17.91
N ILE A 375 -10.93 12.89 -18.34
CA ILE A 375 -12.05 12.41 -17.53
C ILE A 375 -11.84 10.92 -17.31
N ALA A 376 -11.69 10.51 -16.05
CA ALA A 376 -11.74 9.11 -15.65
C ALA A 376 -13.22 8.73 -15.44
N ALA A 377 -13.82 8.05 -16.41
CA ALA A 377 -15.23 7.74 -16.41
C ALA A 377 -15.51 6.28 -16.10
N ASP A 378 -16.37 6.05 -15.11
CA ASP A 378 -16.87 4.73 -14.77
C ASP A 378 -18.02 4.29 -15.71
N ASP A 379 -18.33 3.00 -15.72
CA ASP A 379 -19.38 2.37 -16.53
C ASP A 379 -19.19 2.56 -18.06
N ILE A 380 -17.94 2.68 -18.52
CA ILE A 380 -17.59 2.68 -19.95
C ILE A 380 -16.51 1.63 -20.28
N GLU A 381 -16.64 0.95 -21.42
CA GLU A 381 -15.68 -0.08 -21.85
C GLU A 381 -14.54 0.51 -22.70
N TYR A 382 -14.84 1.56 -23.48
CA TYR A 382 -13.91 2.19 -24.43
C TYR A 382 -13.76 3.67 -24.14
N SER A 383 -12.62 4.21 -24.48
CA SER A 383 -12.35 5.64 -24.41
C SER A 383 -13.05 6.43 -25.54
N ALA A 384 -13.17 7.73 -25.34
CA ALA A 384 -13.69 8.66 -26.35
C ALA A 384 -13.00 10.02 -26.16
N GLY A 385 -12.01 10.32 -26.99
CA GLY A 385 -11.20 11.52 -26.86
C GLY A 385 -10.44 11.55 -25.52
N ASN A 386 -10.69 12.57 -24.70
CA ASN A 386 -10.07 12.67 -23.37
C ASN A 386 -10.85 11.96 -22.25
N LYS A 387 -11.90 11.22 -22.58
CA LYS A 387 -12.67 10.41 -21.63
C LYS A 387 -12.15 8.98 -21.66
N ILE A 388 -11.55 8.56 -20.55
CA ILE A 388 -10.86 7.28 -20.37
C ILE A 388 -11.63 6.43 -19.36
N PRO A 389 -11.82 5.12 -19.60
CA PRO A 389 -12.43 4.24 -18.61
C PRO A 389 -11.69 4.26 -17.27
N LEU A 390 -12.46 4.41 -16.18
CA LEU A 390 -11.89 4.44 -14.83
C LEU A 390 -11.06 3.17 -14.53
N TRP A 391 -11.52 2.00 -14.97
CA TRP A 391 -10.82 0.74 -14.76
C TRP A 391 -9.40 0.71 -15.37
N ALA A 392 -9.14 1.49 -16.44
CA ALA A 392 -7.83 1.53 -17.09
C ALA A 392 -6.71 2.03 -16.14
N PHE A 393 -7.02 2.92 -15.23
CA PHE A 393 -6.08 3.39 -14.21
C PHE A 393 -5.68 2.30 -13.19
N GLY A 394 -6.39 1.19 -13.16
CA GLY A 394 -6.01 0.01 -12.38
C GLY A 394 -4.94 -0.88 -13.03
N PHE A 395 -4.37 -0.45 -14.16
CA PHE A 395 -3.30 -1.15 -14.88
C PHE A 395 -1.92 -0.46 -14.75
N LEU A 396 -1.78 0.50 -13.85
CA LEU A 396 -0.52 1.24 -13.65
C LEU A 396 0.62 0.38 -13.10
N TYR A 397 0.31 -0.71 -12.34
CA TYR A 397 1.33 -1.59 -11.76
C TYR A 397 0.87 -3.05 -11.65
#